data_3670b59773ca6b320c271a29076db84b
#
_entry.id   3670b59773ca6b320c271a29076db84b
#
_cell.length_a   1.000
_cell.length_b   1.000
_cell.length_c   1.000
_cell.angle_alpha   90.00
_cell.angle_beta   90.00
_cell.angle_gamma   90.00
#
_symmetry.space_group_name_H-M   'P 1'
#
loop_
_entity.id
_entity.type
_entity.pdbx_description
1 polymer ?
#
loop_
_entity_poly.entity_id
_entity_poly.type
_entity_poly.pdbx_seq_one_letter_code
_entity_poly.pdbx_strand_id
1 'polypeptide(L)'
;MPLAARSLRSLSAPAPPPPLHIACCLPSLLWNHLLATALAATPGFEVGIHVQPGPPPAAPLRPTVALVAPPDSRAGWERISLWARRDDHLRLLMLGENRPSTAARALRAGARGFLDWQSPLPLLVKAIGAVARGEVWAERKLAWTLTGGAEAAENRLTPREQRVLEALAEGKRNKEIADLLSITETTVKSHLNRAYHKLRVEDRLQAALYVARHGI
;
A
#
# COMPACT_ATOMS: atom_id res chain seq x y z
N MET A 1 -59.44 23.13 39.88
CA MET A 1 -58.33 22.23 39.74
C MET A 1 -57.73 22.48 38.37
N PRO A 2 -56.54 23.16 38.21
CA PRO A 2 -55.91 23.39 36.92
C PRO A 2 -55.00 22.21 36.58
N LEU A 3 -55.20 21.66 35.36
CA LEU A 3 -54.33 20.67 34.75
C LEU A 3 -52.93 21.27 34.53
N ALA A 4 -51.91 20.58 35.03
CA ALA A 4 -50.52 20.89 34.88
C ALA A 4 -50.11 20.79 33.41
N ALA A 5 -49.62 21.90 32.83
CA ALA A 5 -48.93 21.95 31.55
C ALA A 5 -47.61 21.17 31.65
N ARG A 6 -47.59 20.00 31.04
CA ARG A 6 -46.34 19.20 30.81
C ARG A 6 -45.47 19.98 29.83
N SER A 7 -44.42 20.57 30.35
CA SER A 7 -43.36 21.19 29.57
C SER A 7 -42.75 20.16 28.61
N LEU A 8 -43.02 20.33 27.31
CA LEU A 8 -42.32 19.63 26.25
C LEU A 8 -40.88 20.12 26.26
N ARG A 9 -39.97 19.35 26.89
CA ARG A 9 -38.54 19.53 26.66
C ARG A 9 -38.28 19.40 25.17
N SER A 10 -37.90 20.52 24.56
CA SER A 10 -37.38 20.53 23.20
C SER A 10 -36.19 19.55 23.13
N LEU A 11 -36.38 18.45 22.45
CA LEU A 11 -35.28 17.55 22.07
C LEU A 11 -34.38 18.38 21.11
N SER A 12 -33.37 19.01 21.70
CA SER A 12 -32.30 19.63 20.92
C SER A 12 -31.72 18.55 20.00
N ALA A 13 -31.74 18.78 18.69
CA ALA A 13 -31.10 17.87 17.75
C ALA A 13 -29.64 17.63 18.19
N PRO A 14 -29.15 16.38 18.12
CA PRO A 14 -27.78 16.09 18.47
C PRO A 14 -26.84 16.98 17.64
N ALA A 15 -25.86 17.57 18.29
CA ALA A 15 -24.85 18.37 17.60
C ALA A 15 -24.22 17.55 16.45
N PRO A 16 -23.98 18.15 15.29
CA PRO A 16 -23.34 17.44 14.20
C PRO A 16 -22.02 16.86 14.68
N PRO A 17 -21.64 15.64 14.23
CA PRO A 17 -20.37 15.05 14.61
C PRO A 17 -19.21 16.00 14.21
N PRO A 18 -18.13 16.04 14.97
CA PRO A 18 -16.99 16.90 14.66
C PRO A 18 -16.41 16.51 13.28
N PRO A 19 -15.92 17.50 12.52
CA PRO A 19 -15.34 17.23 11.20
C PRO A 19 -14.16 16.26 11.29
N LEU A 20 -14.03 15.38 10.31
CA LEU A 20 -12.91 14.45 10.19
C LEU A 20 -11.70 15.20 9.65
N HIS A 21 -10.60 15.16 10.38
CA HIS A 21 -9.36 15.79 9.95
C HIS A 21 -8.61 14.90 8.94
N ILE A 22 -8.22 15.50 7.80
CA ILE A 22 -7.49 14.82 6.72
C ILE A 22 -6.18 15.57 6.48
N ALA A 23 -5.06 14.85 6.55
CA ALA A 23 -3.74 15.38 6.30
C ALA A 23 -3.22 14.89 4.94
N CYS A 24 -3.04 15.80 3.96
CA CYS A 24 -2.42 15.47 2.68
C CYS A 24 -0.89 15.56 2.83
N CYS A 25 -0.20 14.42 2.76
CA CYS A 25 1.24 14.25 2.99
C CYS A 25 1.92 13.59 1.79
N LEU A 26 1.58 14.01 0.58
CA LEU A 26 2.15 13.46 -0.66
C LEU A 26 3.47 14.16 -1.01
N PRO A 27 4.37 13.50 -1.77
CA PRO A 27 5.65 14.10 -2.18
C PRO A 27 5.50 15.35 -3.05
N SER A 28 4.40 15.46 -3.79
CA SER A 28 4.13 16.59 -4.69
C SER A 28 3.21 17.60 -4.02
N LEU A 29 3.68 18.86 -3.95
CA LEU A 29 2.88 19.99 -3.44
C LEU A 29 1.63 20.22 -4.32
N LEU A 30 1.76 20.06 -5.64
CA LEU A 30 0.64 20.19 -6.57
C LEU A 30 -0.47 19.16 -6.26
N TRP A 31 -0.10 17.91 -6.08
CA TRP A 31 -1.06 16.86 -5.72
C TRP A 31 -1.71 17.10 -4.36
N ASN A 32 -0.96 17.58 -3.37
CA ASN A 32 -1.51 17.95 -2.07
C ASN A 32 -2.60 19.03 -2.21
N HIS A 33 -2.34 20.09 -3.00
CA HIS A 33 -3.31 21.18 -3.22
C HIS A 33 -4.54 20.69 -3.98
N LEU A 34 -4.38 19.93 -5.04
CA LEU A 34 -5.49 19.41 -5.84
C LEU A 34 -6.40 18.49 -4.99
N LEU A 35 -5.81 17.56 -4.23
CA LEU A 35 -6.58 16.68 -3.37
C LEU A 35 -7.23 17.44 -2.21
N ALA A 36 -6.52 18.38 -1.57
CA ALA A 36 -7.07 19.16 -0.49
C ALA A 36 -8.28 19.98 -0.97
N THR A 37 -8.19 20.62 -2.14
CA THR A 37 -9.31 21.37 -2.73
C THR A 37 -10.50 20.46 -3.03
N ALA A 38 -10.24 19.30 -3.64
CA ALA A 38 -11.30 18.33 -3.99
C ALA A 38 -11.98 17.76 -2.75
N LEU A 39 -11.21 17.42 -1.71
CA LEU A 39 -11.74 16.83 -0.47
C LEU A 39 -12.43 17.85 0.43
N ALA A 40 -11.98 19.12 0.43
CA ALA A 40 -12.61 20.20 1.19
C ALA A 40 -14.05 20.49 0.73
N ALA A 41 -14.40 20.12 -0.50
CA ALA A 41 -15.77 20.19 -0.99
C ALA A 41 -16.71 19.13 -0.37
N THR A 42 -16.16 18.13 0.36
CA THR A 42 -16.92 17.07 1.00
C THR A 42 -17.40 17.52 2.39
N PRO A 43 -18.70 17.55 2.66
CA PRO A 43 -19.22 17.93 3.97
C PRO A 43 -18.63 17.03 5.09
N GLY A 44 -18.22 17.66 6.18
CA GLY A 44 -17.66 16.97 7.35
C GLY A 44 -16.17 16.66 7.26
N PHE A 45 -15.46 17.12 6.22
CA PHE A 45 -14.00 17.01 6.11
C PHE A 45 -13.33 18.35 6.44
N GLU A 46 -12.26 18.29 7.22
CA GLU A 46 -11.32 19.38 7.48
C GLU A 46 -9.95 18.96 6.93
N VAL A 47 -9.48 19.63 5.89
CA VAL A 47 -8.31 19.17 5.13
C VAL A 47 -7.12 20.09 5.36
N GLY A 48 -6.00 19.51 5.77
CA GLY A 48 -4.71 20.17 5.91
C GLY A 48 -3.65 19.61 4.96
N ILE A 49 -2.69 20.47 4.57
CA ILE A 49 -1.53 20.08 3.75
C ILE A 49 -0.30 20.04 4.65
N HIS A 50 0.42 18.93 4.63
CA HIS A 50 1.65 18.71 5.40
C HIS A 50 2.79 18.31 4.47
N VAL A 51 3.76 19.22 4.28
CA VAL A 51 4.89 19.03 3.36
C VAL A 51 6.16 18.61 4.10
N GLN A 52 6.15 18.67 5.44
CA GLN A 52 7.35 18.39 6.24
C GLN A 52 7.63 16.87 6.38
N PRO A 53 8.91 16.46 6.53
CA PRO A 53 9.30 15.05 6.65
C PRO A 53 8.93 14.40 8.01
N GLY A 54 8.09 15.05 8.81
CA GLY A 54 7.57 14.55 10.09
C GLY A 54 6.20 13.87 9.96
N PRO A 55 5.73 13.20 11.02
CA PRO A 55 4.35 12.74 11.07
C PRO A 55 3.42 13.94 11.03
N PRO A 56 2.29 13.86 10.31
CA PRO A 56 1.29 14.93 10.37
C PRO A 56 0.86 15.10 11.83
N PRO A 57 0.62 16.35 12.27
CA PRO A 57 0.10 16.57 13.60
C PRO A 57 -1.25 15.85 13.74
N ALA A 58 -1.34 14.91 14.64
CA ALA A 58 -2.63 14.37 15.04
C ALA A 58 -3.39 15.51 15.74
N ALA A 59 -4.59 15.79 15.29
CA ALA A 59 -5.45 16.70 16.03
C ALA A 59 -5.73 16.08 17.40
N PRO A 60 -5.42 16.73 18.53
CA PRO A 60 -5.66 16.18 19.83
C PRO A 60 -7.14 15.79 19.95
N LEU A 61 -7.41 14.53 20.31
CA LEU A 61 -8.74 13.95 20.51
C LEU A 61 -9.60 13.72 19.25
N ARG A 62 -9.04 13.81 18.05
CA ARG A 62 -9.80 13.54 16.80
C ARG A 62 -9.05 12.56 15.90
N PRO A 63 -9.74 11.59 15.29
CA PRO A 63 -9.11 10.73 14.31
C PRO A 63 -8.64 11.56 13.10
N THR A 64 -7.36 11.42 12.76
CA THR A 64 -6.75 12.04 11.59
C THR A 64 -6.43 10.96 10.57
N VAL A 65 -6.91 11.12 9.34
CA VAL A 65 -6.52 10.26 8.23
C VAL A 65 -5.43 10.96 7.42
N ALA A 66 -4.23 10.39 7.42
CA ALA A 66 -3.13 10.91 6.60
C ALA A 66 -3.05 10.17 5.27
N LEU A 67 -3.12 10.95 4.19
CA LEU A 67 -2.92 10.47 2.83
C LEU A 67 -1.42 10.51 2.53
N VAL A 68 -0.80 9.35 2.32
CA VAL A 68 0.64 9.22 2.12
C VAL A 68 0.94 8.43 0.85
N ALA A 69 2.09 8.67 0.21
CA ALA A 69 2.57 7.85 -0.89
C ALA A 69 3.48 6.72 -0.40
N PRO A 70 3.57 5.58 -1.13
CA PRO A 70 4.56 4.55 -0.87
C PRO A 70 5.97 5.15 -0.99
N PRO A 71 6.84 4.97 0.01
CA PRO A 71 8.21 5.46 -0.09
C PRO A 71 9.08 4.53 -0.94
N ASP A 72 10.07 5.11 -1.62
CA ASP A 72 11.01 4.37 -2.48
C ASP A 72 12.16 3.70 -1.71
N SER A 73 12.37 4.07 -0.43
CA SER A 73 13.49 3.60 0.37
C SER A 73 13.05 2.78 1.58
N ARG A 74 13.97 1.92 2.07
CA ARG A 74 13.78 1.16 3.31
C ARG A 74 13.52 2.09 4.51
N ALA A 75 14.30 3.15 4.65
CA ALA A 75 14.15 4.13 5.72
C ALA A 75 12.79 4.85 5.68
N GLY A 76 12.24 5.06 4.47
CA GLY A 76 10.88 5.59 4.30
C GLY A 76 9.82 4.64 4.87
N TRP A 77 9.94 3.34 4.62
CA TRP A 77 9.02 2.34 5.17
C TRP A 77 9.13 2.20 6.69
N GLU A 78 10.32 2.31 7.24
CA GLU A 78 10.55 2.32 8.70
C GLU A 78 9.86 3.54 9.34
N ARG A 79 9.92 4.72 8.69
CA ARG A 79 9.18 5.92 9.13
C ARG A 79 7.67 5.72 9.09
N ILE A 80 7.11 5.14 8.03
CA ILE A 80 5.68 4.80 7.96
C ILE A 80 5.28 3.91 9.13
N SER A 81 6.06 2.87 9.42
CA SER A 81 5.79 1.97 10.54
C SER A 81 5.87 2.69 11.91
N LEU A 82 6.79 3.64 12.04
CA LEU A 82 6.89 4.45 13.25
C LEU A 82 5.67 5.36 13.42
N TRP A 83 5.21 6.01 12.34
CA TRP A 83 4.04 6.89 12.38
C TRP A 83 2.78 6.10 12.73
N ALA A 84 2.58 4.93 12.11
CA ALA A 84 1.42 4.08 12.36
C ALA A 84 1.32 3.58 13.80
N ARG A 85 2.47 3.50 14.53
CA ARG A 85 2.52 3.01 15.93
C ARG A 85 2.50 4.12 16.97
N ARG A 86 2.76 5.36 16.57
CA ARG A 86 2.98 6.48 17.49
C ARG A 86 1.68 7.01 18.09
N ASP A 87 0.60 6.95 17.34
CA ASP A 87 -0.66 7.57 17.72
C ASP A 87 -1.86 6.79 17.16
N ASP A 88 -2.70 6.29 18.05
CA ASP A 88 -3.91 5.54 17.70
C ASP A 88 -4.95 6.39 16.97
N HIS A 89 -4.85 7.75 17.07
CA HIS A 89 -5.71 8.68 16.36
C HIS A 89 -5.21 8.97 14.94
N LEU A 90 -3.95 8.69 14.63
CA LEU A 90 -3.39 8.86 13.29
C LEU A 90 -3.53 7.56 12.48
N ARG A 91 -4.31 7.62 11.42
CA ARG A 91 -4.53 6.48 10.53
C ARG A 91 -4.01 6.77 9.13
N LEU A 92 -3.18 5.89 8.62
CA LEU A 92 -2.54 6.07 7.32
C LEU A 92 -3.37 5.40 6.22
N LEU A 93 -3.75 6.19 5.20
CA LEU A 93 -4.27 5.69 3.93
C LEU A 93 -3.23 5.97 2.85
N MET A 94 -2.69 4.90 2.28
CA MET A 94 -1.64 5.01 1.28
C MET A 94 -2.22 5.08 -0.13
N LEU A 95 -1.73 6.04 -0.94
CA LEU A 95 -2.10 6.23 -2.34
C LEU A 95 -0.91 5.86 -3.21
N GLY A 96 -1.06 4.90 -4.12
CA GLY A 96 0.03 4.41 -4.97
C GLY A 96 -0.45 3.63 -6.17
N GLU A 97 0.47 3.17 -7.01
CA GLU A 97 0.14 2.23 -8.09
C GLU A 97 -0.40 0.92 -7.50
N ASN A 98 -1.45 0.37 -8.12
CA ASN A 98 -2.08 -0.89 -7.69
C ASN A 98 -1.15 -2.09 -7.93
N ARG A 99 -0.09 -2.17 -7.14
CA ARG A 99 0.82 -3.33 -7.06
C ARG A 99 0.52 -4.10 -5.79
N PRO A 100 0.12 -5.38 -5.90
CA PRO A 100 -0.23 -6.20 -4.73
C PRO A 100 0.86 -6.24 -3.66
N SER A 101 2.15 -6.29 -4.05
CA SER A 101 3.29 -6.28 -3.13
C SER A 101 3.40 -4.96 -2.35
N THR A 102 3.24 -3.82 -3.04
CA THR A 102 3.29 -2.49 -2.40
C THR A 102 2.16 -2.33 -1.40
N ALA A 103 0.95 -2.73 -1.80
CA ALA A 103 -0.22 -2.64 -0.94
C ALA A 103 -0.13 -3.57 0.28
N ALA A 104 0.36 -4.82 0.11
CA ALA A 104 0.62 -5.72 1.23
C ALA A 104 1.70 -5.18 2.17
N ARG A 105 2.75 -4.57 1.62
CA ARG A 105 3.81 -3.92 2.41
C ARG A 105 3.27 -2.73 3.20
N ALA A 106 2.39 -1.92 2.59
CA ALA A 106 1.74 -0.80 3.25
C ALA A 106 0.96 -1.24 4.49
N LEU A 107 0.11 -2.27 4.35
CA LEU A 107 -0.70 -2.79 5.46
C LEU A 107 0.18 -3.43 6.55
N ARG A 108 1.25 -4.16 6.19
CA ARG A 108 2.22 -4.66 7.16
C ARG A 108 3.00 -3.56 7.89
N ALA A 109 3.26 -2.45 7.22
CA ALA A 109 3.86 -1.28 7.84
C ALA A 109 2.90 -0.53 8.78
N GLY A 110 1.62 -0.94 8.86
CA GLY A 110 0.62 -0.37 9.75
C GLY A 110 -0.33 0.63 9.10
N ALA A 111 -0.26 0.82 7.77
CA ALA A 111 -1.29 1.58 7.08
C ALA A 111 -2.66 0.88 7.24
N ARG A 112 -3.71 1.66 7.42
CA ARG A 112 -5.09 1.15 7.53
C ARG A 112 -5.77 1.01 6.17
N GLY A 113 -5.15 1.50 5.10
CA GLY A 113 -5.66 1.29 3.76
C GLY A 113 -4.64 1.56 2.67
N PHE A 114 -4.95 1.00 1.50
CA PHE A 114 -4.24 1.26 0.25
C PHE A 114 -5.25 1.48 -0.87
N LEU A 115 -5.03 2.51 -1.68
CA LEU A 115 -5.88 2.87 -2.80
C LEU A 115 -5.02 3.23 -4.02
N ASP A 116 -5.49 2.85 -5.21
CA ASP A 116 -4.85 3.23 -6.47
C ASP A 116 -4.98 4.73 -6.76
N TRP A 117 -3.94 5.35 -7.32
CA TRP A 117 -3.96 6.74 -7.79
C TRP A 117 -5.07 7.03 -8.81
N GLN A 118 -5.44 6.02 -9.60
CA GLN A 118 -6.44 6.15 -10.65
C GLN A 118 -7.87 6.00 -10.10
N SER A 119 -8.01 5.76 -8.80
CA SER A 119 -9.33 5.62 -8.19
C SER A 119 -10.12 6.92 -8.24
N PRO A 120 -11.42 6.87 -8.57
CA PRO A 120 -12.25 8.05 -8.61
C PRO A 120 -12.43 8.66 -7.22
N LEU A 121 -12.57 9.99 -7.16
CA LEU A 121 -12.71 10.74 -5.90
C LEU A 121 -13.78 10.19 -4.95
N PRO A 122 -14.98 9.75 -5.41
CA PRO A 122 -15.98 9.14 -4.52
C PRO A 122 -15.48 7.88 -3.81
N LEU A 123 -14.60 7.10 -4.44
CA LEU A 123 -14.00 5.91 -3.83
C LEU A 123 -12.96 6.30 -2.77
N LEU A 124 -12.16 7.33 -3.02
CA LEU A 124 -11.24 7.90 -2.04
C LEU A 124 -12.00 8.41 -0.81
N VAL A 125 -13.10 9.13 -0.98
CA VAL A 125 -13.95 9.62 0.13
C VAL A 125 -14.48 8.44 0.96
N LYS A 126 -14.94 7.37 0.31
CA LYS A 126 -15.38 6.14 1.01
C LYS A 126 -14.25 5.48 1.78
N ALA A 127 -13.05 5.38 1.17
CA ALA A 127 -11.87 4.81 1.80
C ALA A 127 -11.45 5.61 3.03
N ILE A 128 -11.41 6.94 2.93
CA ILE A 128 -11.13 7.84 4.06
C ILE A 128 -12.13 7.59 5.20
N GLY A 129 -13.43 7.54 4.90
CA GLY A 129 -14.47 7.28 5.91
C GLY A 129 -14.31 5.93 6.61
N ALA A 130 -14.01 4.86 5.86
CA ALA A 130 -13.76 3.53 6.42
C ALA A 130 -12.51 3.53 7.33
N VAL A 131 -11.40 4.09 6.86
CA VAL A 131 -10.16 4.23 7.63
C VAL A 131 -10.39 5.07 8.89
N ALA A 132 -11.18 6.15 8.80
CA ALA A 132 -11.53 6.99 9.94
C ALA A 132 -12.32 6.25 11.02
N ARG A 133 -13.10 5.23 10.67
CA ARG A 133 -13.79 4.34 11.62
C ARG A 133 -12.87 3.23 12.19
N GLY A 134 -11.63 3.13 11.71
CA GLY A 134 -10.69 2.07 12.11
C GLY A 134 -10.78 0.80 11.27
N GLU A 135 -11.60 0.80 10.24
CA GLU A 135 -11.71 -0.31 9.30
C GLU A 135 -10.45 -0.38 8.41
N VAL A 136 -10.14 -1.58 7.92
CA VAL A 136 -9.07 -1.74 6.93
C VAL A 136 -9.67 -1.60 5.53
N TRP A 137 -9.13 -0.66 4.75
CA TRP A 137 -9.51 -0.48 3.36
C TRP A 137 -8.50 -1.14 2.43
N ALA A 138 -8.89 -2.23 1.80
CA ALA A 138 -8.07 -2.94 0.83
C ALA A 138 -8.94 -3.51 -0.29
N GLU A 139 -8.47 -3.49 -1.52
CA GLU A 139 -9.16 -4.19 -2.62
C GLU A 139 -9.22 -5.69 -2.34
N ARG A 140 -10.29 -6.33 -2.80
CA ARG A 140 -10.57 -7.77 -2.54
C ARG A 140 -9.41 -8.69 -2.98
N LYS A 141 -8.65 -8.30 -4.02
CA LYS A 141 -7.43 -8.99 -4.46
C LYS A 141 -6.30 -8.95 -3.43
N LEU A 142 -6.28 -7.94 -2.56
CA LEU A 142 -5.27 -7.74 -1.54
C LEU A 142 -5.48 -8.64 -0.31
N ALA A 143 -6.71 -9.02 0.01
CA ALA A 143 -6.99 -9.93 1.12
C ALA A 143 -6.22 -11.26 0.95
N TRP A 144 -6.12 -11.74 -0.29
CA TRP A 144 -5.35 -12.94 -0.63
C TRP A 144 -3.83 -12.74 -0.47
N THR A 145 -3.34 -11.51 -0.66
CA THR A 145 -1.93 -11.12 -0.51
C THR A 145 -1.50 -11.04 0.96
N LEU A 146 -2.43 -10.62 1.84
CA LEU A 146 -2.18 -10.51 3.28
C LEU A 146 -2.06 -11.88 3.97
N THR A 147 -2.65 -12.93 3.41
CA THR A 147 -2.53 -14.31 3.88
C THR A 147 -1.23 -15.00 3.45
N GLY A 148 -0.23 -14.25 2.97
CA GLY A 148 1.06 -14.79 2.51
C GLY A 148 1.07 -15.22 1.04
N GLY A 149 -0.07 -15.13 0.34
CA GLY A 149 -0.20 -15.60 -1.04
C GLY A 149 0.57 -14.78 -2.08
N ALA A 150 0.75 -13.48 -1.89
CA ALA A 150 1.36 -12.63 -2.92
C ALA A 150 2.88 -12.52 -2.80
N GLU A 151 3.47 -12.46 -1.61
CA GLU A 151 4.94 -12.54 -1.49
C GLU A 151 5.44 -13.92 -1.91
N ALA A 152 4.68 -14.98 -1.57
CA ALA A 152 4.95 -16.31 -2.07
C ALA A 152 4.77 -16.42 -3.60
N ALA A 153 3.86 -15.65 -4.21
CA ALA A 153 3.63 -15.65 -5.64
C ALA A 153 4.62 -14.75 -6.41
N GLU A 154 4.98 -13.57 -5.88
CA GLU A 154 5.98 -12.69 -6.50
C GLU A 154 7.41 -13.22 -6.36
N ASN A 155 7.73 -13.89 -5.26
CA ASN A 155 9.02 -14.56 -5.07
C ASN A 155 9.05 -15.97 -5.65
N ARG A 156 7.91 -16.54 -6.09
CA ARG A 156 7.93 -17.80 -6.82
C ARG A 156 8.45 -17.57 -8.23
N LEU A 157 9.34 -18.48 -8.62
CA LEU A 157 9.78 -18.57 -10.01
C LEU A 157 8.58 -18.88 -10.91
N THR A 158 8.46 -18.15 -12.01
CA THR A 158 7.50 -18.53 -13.04
C THR A 158 7.97 -19.83 -13.70
N PRO A 159 7.08 -20.62 -14.33
CA PRO A 159 7.49 -21.83 -15.03
C PRO A 159 8.58 -21.59 -16.09
N ARG A 160 8.65 -20.38 -16.65
CA ARG A 160 9.66 -19.99 -17.62
C ARG A 160 11.01 -19.67 -16.97
N GLU A 161 11.00 -18.93 -15.87
CA GLU A 161 12.21 -18.66 -15.06
C GLU A 161 12.79 -19.95 -14.48
N GLN A 162 11.94 -20.87 -14.06
CA GLN A 162 12.34 -22.19 -13.55
C GLN A 162 13.07 -22.99 -14.61
N ARG A 163 12.49 -23.16 -15.82
CA ARG A 163 13.14 -23.84 -16.94
C ARG A 163 14.48 -23.22 -17.34
N VAL A 164 14.57 -21.89 -17.30
CA VAL A 164 15.83 -21.17 -17.60
C VAL A 164 16.88 -21.46 -16.51
N LEU A 165 16.49 -21.51 -15.23
CA LEU A 165 17.39 -21.83 -14.12
C LEU A 165 17.81 -23.30 -14.11
N GLU A 166 16.93 -24.24 -14.45
CA GLU A 166 17.23 -25.66 -14.62
C GLU A 166 18.33 -25.86 -15.69
N ALA A 167 18.13 -25.26 -16.87
CA ALA A 167 19.11 -25.32 -17.95
C ALA A 167 20.44 -24.62 -17.58
N LEU A 168 20.38 -23.53 -16.78
CA LEU A 168 21.57 -22.89 -16.24
C LEU A 168 22.33 -23.78 -15.26
N ALA A 169 21.64 -24.51 -14.41
CA ALA A 169 22.23 -25.44 -13.42
C ALA A 169 22.90 -26.65 -14.12
N GLU A 170 22.38 -27.07 -15.29
CA GLU A 170 23.02 -28.04 -16.17
C GLU A 170 24.29 -27.50 -16.86
N GLY A 171 24.69 -26.25 -16.63
CA GLY A 171 25.86 -25.63 -17.17
C GLY A 171 25.69 -24.99 -18.57
N LYS A 172 24.47 -25.00 -19.14
CA LYS A 172 24.21 -24.45 -20.49
C LYS A 172 24.45 -22.94 -20.57
N ARG A 173 25.11 -22.47 -21.61
CA ARG A 173 25.29 -21.05 -21.89
C ARG A 173 23.99 -20.40 -22.34
N ASN A 174 23.86 -19.07 -22.22
CA ASN A 174 22.62 -18.35 -22.60
C ASN A 174 22.15 -18.63 -24.03
N LYS A 175 23.08 -18.82 -24.98
CA LYS A 175 22.78 -19.20 -26.37
C LYS A 175 22.12 -20.59 -26.42
N GLU A 176 22.69 -21.57 -25.74
CA GLU A 176 22.17 -22.94 -25.69
C GLU A 176 20.78 -23.01 -25.00
N ILE A 177 20.57 -22.18 -23.97
CA ILE A 177 19.26 -22.02 -23.30
C ILE A 177 18.26 -21.36 -24.25
N ALA A 178 18.70 -20.36 -25.03
CA ALA A 178 17.87 -19.69 -26.01
C ALA A 178 17.38 -20.65 -27.10
N ASP A 179 18.30 -21.47 -27.64
CA ASP A 179 17.99 -22.50 -28.63
C ASP A 179 17.05 -23.58 -28.05
N LEU A 180 17.35 -24.08 -26.85
CA LEU A 180 16.54 -25.10 -26.17
C LEU A 180 15.10 -24.64 -25.89
N LEU A 181 14.92 -23.37 -25.54
CA LEU A 181 13.64 -22.82 -25.17
C LEU A 181 12.94 -22.04 -26.30
N SER A 182 13.54 -22.00 -27.51
CA SER A 182 13.05 -21.26 -28.69
C SER A 182 12.75 -19.78 -28.38
N ILE A 183 13.72 -19.09 -27.74
CA ILE A 183 13.68 -17.67 -27.41
C ILE A 183 15.02 -17.00 -27.74
N THR A 184 15.08 -15.66 -27.63
CA THR A 184 16.34 -14.94 -27.85
C THR A 184 17.24 -14.97 -26.60
N GLU A 185 18.57 -14.82 -26.80
CA GLU A 185 19.50 -14.69 -25.66
C GLU A 185 19.17 -13.48 -24.76
N THR A 186 18.66 -12.40 -25.34
CA THR A 186 18.20 -11.23 -24.58
C THR A 186 17.03 -11.59 -23.66
N THR A 187 16.12 -12.43 -24.14
CA THR A 187 14.99 -12.93 -23.34
C THR A 187 15.48 -13.84 -22.21
N VAL A 188 16.47 -14.72 -22.47
CA VAL A 188 17.12 -15.54 -21.43
C VAL A 188 17.73 -14.66 -20.33
N LYS A 189 18.52 -13.63 -20.71
CA LYS A 189 19.10 -12.68 -19.74
C LYS A 189 18.03 -11.98 -18.90
N SER A 190 16.91 -11.59 -19.51
CA SER A 190 15.80 -10.96 -18.79
C SER A 190 15.15 -11.91 -17.77
N HIS A 191 14.95 -13.20 -18.14
CA HIS A 191 14.44 -14.20 -17.21
C HIS A 191 15.42 -14.50 -16.06
N LEU A 192 16.71 -14.60 -16.36
CA LEU A 192 17.75 -14.81 -15.35
C LEU A 192 17.81 -13.66 -14.36
N ASN A 193 17.80 -12.41 -14.81
CA ASN A 193 17.82 -11.25 -13.92
C ASN A 193 16.61 -11.23 -12.99
N ARG A 194 15.42 -11.54 -13.49
CA ARG A 194 14.21 -11.66 -12.64
C ARG A 194 14.32 -12.80 -11.65
N ALA A 195 14.83 -13.96 -12.10
CA ALA A 195 15.02 -15.12 -11.25
C ALA A 195 16.06 -14.83 -10.14
N TYR A 196 17.19 -14.18 -10.45
CA TYR A 196 18.21 -13.80 -9.47
C TYR A 196 17.63 -12.87 -8.41
N HIS A 197 16.84 -11.87 -8.83
CA HIS A 197 16.17 -10.97 -7.89
C HIS A 197 15.20 -11.71 -6.96
N LYS A 198 14.42 -12.66 -7.51
CA LYS A 198 13.47 -13.48 -6.73
C LYS A 198 14.16 -14.41 -5.73
N LEU A 199 15.28 -15.03 -6.14
CA LEU A 199 16.06 -15.95 -5.34
C LEU A 199 17.03 -15.23 -4.38
N ARG A 200 17.20 -13.90 -4.52
CA ARG A 200 18.17 -13.08 -3.78
C ARG A 200 19.60 -13.58 -3.97
N VAL A 201 19.95 -13.97 -5.19
CA VAL A 201 21.30 -14.36 -5.61
C VAL A 201 21.87 -13.30 -6.54
N GLU A 202 23.21 -13.11 -6.49
CA GLU A 202 23.87 -12.01 -7.19
C GLU A 202 24.46 -12.44 -8.54
N ASP A 203 24.79 -13.70 -8.67
CA ASP A 203 25.47 -14.23 -9.84
C ASP A 203 25.01 -15.63 -10.29
N ARG A 204 25.56 -16.06 -11.45
CA ARG A 204 25.25 -17.33 -12.07
C ARG A 204 25.62 -18.53 -11.18
N LEU A 205 26.76 -18.45 -10.47
CA LEU A 205 27.26 -19.53 -9.64
C LEU A 205 26.35 -19.73 -8.43
N GLN A 206 25.97 -18.63 -7.78
CA GLN A 206 25.02 -18.67 -6.67
C GLN A 206 23.66 -19.21 -7.09
N ALA A 207 23.20 -18.84 -8.30
CA ALA A 207 21.94 -19.38 -8.84
C ALA A 207 22.02 -20.90 -9.12
N ALA A 208 23.11 -21.39 -9.71
CA ALA A 208 23.31 -22.82 -9.93
C ALA A 208 23.38 -23.60 -8.61
N LEU A 209 24.11 -23.08 -7.61
CA LEU A 209 24.18 -23.70 -6.27
C LEU A 209 22.82 -23.70 -5.57
N TYR A 210 22.03 -22.65 -5.76
CA TYR A 210 20.65 -22.60 -5.21
C TYR A 210 19.78 -23.71 -5.78
N VAL A 211 19.77 -23.89 -7.11
CA VAL A 211 19.04 -24.95 -7.79
C VAL A 211 19.48 -26.33 -7.31
N ALA A 212 20.80 -26.56 -7.21
CA ALA A 212 21.36 -27.83 -6.75
C ALA A 212 20.98 -28.17 -5.30
N ARG A 213 20.81 -27.16 -4.43
CA ARG A 213 20.47 -27.37 -3.01
C ARG A 213 18.98 -27.54 -2.75
N HIS A 214 18.12 -26.92 -3.55
CA HIS A 214 16.68 -26.84 -3.24
C HIS A 214 15.81 -27.67 -4.18
N GLY A 215 16.40 -28.24 -5.25
CA GLY A 215 15.68 -29.11 -6.18
C GLY A 215 14.50 -28.37 -6.82
N ILE A 216 14.80 -27.55 -7.81
CA ILE A 216 13.75 -26.80 -8.55
C ILE A 216 13.36 -27.65 -9.75
#